data_abaf64f9c00e2584334bcbc4c96bc559
#
_entry.id   abaf64f9c00e2584334bcbc4c96bc559
#
_cell.length_a   1.000
_cell.length_b   1.000
_cell.length_c   1.000
_cell.angle_alpha   90.00
_cell.angle_beta   90.00
_cell.angle_gamma   90.00
#
_symmetry.space_group_name_H-M   'P 1'
#
loop_
_entity.id
_entity.type
_entity.pdbx_description
1 polymer ?
#
loop_
_entity_poly.entity_id
_entity_poly.type
_entity_poly.pdbx_seq_one_letter_code
_entity_poly.pdbx_strand_id
1 'polypeptide(L)'
;VGCLTGQRVSDYKRINSKMIVTLTDGNKYIKLKQEKTGNIVYIPLDYRVAAILDKYNGTLPKVYDQKINDHIKEIGEALGWTEIVELDEQRGAMEYTAKKRFCDLLKTHTCRRSLATNMYKAGASLSSIMAITGHNSEQQLKTSLKLDESEKSMLAAKENYFTKLRIAK
;
A
#
# COMPACT_ATOMS: atom_id res chain seq x y z
N VAL A 1 -10.42 1.78 -1.36
CA VAL A 1 -9.81 1.41 -2.65
C VAL A 1 -8.29 1.44 -2.54
N GLY A 2 -7.66 2.56 -2.11
CA GLY A 2 -6.19 2.70 -2.08
C GLY A 2 -5.43 1.57 -1.39
N CYS A 3 -5.86 1.14 -0.19
CA CYS A 3 -5.23 0.03 0.56
C CYS A 3 -5.40 -1.35 -0.11
N LEU A 4 -6.38 -1.51 -0.99
CA LEU A 4 -6.68 -2.78 -1.66
C LEU A 4 -6.07 -2.87 -3.06
N THR A 5 -5.64 -1.74 -3.61
CA THR A 5 -5.05 -1.68 -4.95
C THR A 5 -3.56 -1.30 -4.93
N GLY A 6 -3.09 -0.66 -3.86
CA GLY A 6 -1.72 -0.19 -3.72
C GLY A 6 -1.33 0.90 -4.72
N GLN A 7 -2.29 1.54 -5.35
CA GLN A 7 -2.03 2.58 -6.34
C GLN A 7 -1.85 3.96 -5.69
N ARG A 8 -1.25 4.89 -6.42
CA ARG A 8 -1.18 6.30 -6.03
C ARG A 8 -2.58 6.92 -6.07
N VAL A 9 -2.80 8.00 -5.33
CA VAL A 9 -4.10 8.69 -5.29
C VAL A 9 -4.56 9.13 -6.68
N SER A 10 -3.68 9.65 -7.51
CA SER A 10 -3.97 9.99 -8.91
C SER A 10 -4.49 8.81 -9.73
N ASP A 11 -3.99 7.60 -9.43
CA ASP A 11 -4.34 6.39 -10.14
C ASP A 11 -5.62 5.74 -9.59
N TYR A 12 -5.72 5.49 -8.28
CA TYR A 12 -6.90 4.79 -7.75
C TYR A 12 -8.19 5.61 -7.85
N LYS A 13 -8.14 6.94 -7.86
CA LYS A 13 -9.33 7.79 -8.07
C LYS A 13 -9.97 7.63 -9.45
N ARG A 14 -9.21 7.17 -10.43
CA ARG A 14 -9.66 6.96 -11.81
C ARG A 14 -10.26 5.59 -12.06
N ILE A 15 -10.11 4.67 -11.08
CA ILE A 15 -10.61 3.30 -11.24
C ILE A 15 -12.13 3.33 -11.46
N ASN A 16 -12.56 2.61 -12.48
CA ASN A 16 -13.97 2.46 -12.85
C ASN A 16 -14.22 1.06 -13.43
N SER A 17 -15.49 0.68 -13.55
CA SER A 17 -15.89 -0.66 -14.00
C SER A 17 -15.41 -1.02 -15.41
N LYS A 18 -15.14 -0.03 -16.28
CA LYS A 18 -14.62 -0.27 -17.64
C LYS A 18 -13.16 -0.76 -17.64
N MET A 19 -12.45 -0.58 -16.53
CA MET A 19 -11.06 -1.05 -16.34
C MET A 19 -11.00 -2.51 -15.87
N ILE A 20 -12.14 -3.13 -15.57
CA ILE A 20 -12.20 -4.53 -15.14
C ILE A 20 -12.10 -5.43 -16.36
N VAL A 21 -11.12 -6.33 -16.33
CA VAL A 21 -10.88 -7.33 -17.38
C VAL A 21 -10.81 -8.71 -16.77
N THR A 22 -11.23 -9.73 -17.52
CA THR A 22 -11.04 -11.13 -17.14
C THR A 22 -9.83 -11.66 -17.88
N LEU A 23 -8.88 -12.26 -17.17
CA LEU A 23 -7.69 -12.88 -17.78
C LEU A 23 -7.91 -14.38 -18.03
N THR A 24 -6.92 -15.02 -18.61
CA THR A 24 -6.97 -16.44 -19.02
C THR A 24 -7.14 -17.42 -17.84
N ASP A 25 -6.81 -16.99 -16.63
CA ASP A 25 -7.02 -17.74 -15.39
C ASP A 25 -8.49 -17.69 -14.88
N GLY A 26 -9.37 -16.99 -15.61
CA GLY A 26 -10.77 -16.80 -15.24
C GLY A 26 -11.03 -15.74 -14.17
N ASN A 27 -9.97 -15.16 -13.59
CA ASN A 27 -10.09 -14.15 -12.55
C ASN A 27 -10.24 -12.73 -13.12
N LYS A 28 -10.87 -11.85 -12.33
CA LYS A 28 -11.05 -10.45 -12.68
C LYS A 28 -9.92 -9.60 -12.15
N TYR A 29 -9.46 -8.68 -12.98
CA TYR A 29 -8.37 -7.75 -12.67
C TYR A 29 -8.76 -6.32 -13.07
N ILE A 30 -8.21 -5.35 -12.36
CA ILE A 30 -8.23 -3.95 -12.77
C ILE A 30 -7.00 -3.71 -13.64
N LYS A 31 -7.21 -3.44 -14.94
CA LYS A 31 -6.15 -3.03 -15.87
C LYS A 31 -6.02 -1.51 -15.81
N LEU A 32 -4.89 -1.03 -15.29
CA LEU A 32 -4.66 0.38 -15.05
C LEU A 32 -3.33 0.83 -15.65
N LYS A 33 -3.35 1.90 -16.47
CA LYS A 33 -2.14 2.62 -16.88
C LYS A 33 -1.85 3.71 -15.85
N GLN A 34 -0.72 3.59 -15.15
CA GLN A 34 -0.31 4.55 -14.13
C GLN A 34 0.06 5.90 -14.74
N GLU A 35 -0.43 6.99 -14.14
CA GLU A 35 -0.26 8.35 -14.65
C GLU A 35 1.20 8.83 -14.59
N LYS A 36 1.86 8.60 -13.45
CA LYS A 36 3.24 9.07 -13.22
C LYS A 36 4.30 8.29 -14.02
N THR A 37 4.11 6.98 -14.22
CA THR A 37 5.13 6.09 -14.79
C THR A 37 4.79 5.57 -16.17
N GLY A 38 3.52 5.67 -16.59
CA GLY A 38 3.02 5.07 -17.82
C GLY A 38 2.89 3.54 -17.77
N ASN A 39 3.31 2.89 -16.69
CA ASN A 39 3.26 1.44 -16.54
C ASN A 39 1.82 0.92 -16.56
N ILE A 40 1.58 -0.17 -17.25
CA ILE A 40 0.31 -0.89 -17.19
C ILE A 40 0.46 -1.96 -16.10
N VAL A 41 -0.47 -1.93 -15.14
CA VAL A 41 -0.54 -2.90 -14.05
C VAL A 41 -1.86 -3.63 -14.09
N TYR A 42 -1.85 -4.90 -13.68
CA TYR A 42 -3.02 -5.74 -13.53
C TYR A 42 -3.17 -6.06 -12.04
N ILE A 43 -4.20 -5.53 -11.42
CA ILE A 43 -4.44 -5.64 -9.97
C ILE A 43 -5.59 -6.61 -9.77
N PRO A 44 -5.42 -7.72 -9.03
CA PRO A 44 -6.52 -8.62 -8.71
C PRO A 44 -7.70 -7.83 -8.12
N LEU A 45 -8.90 -8.07 -8.63
CA LEU A 45 -10.09 -7.36 -8.19
C LEU A 45 -10.57 -7.91 -6.85
N ASP A 46 -10.32 -7.17 -5.77
CA ASP A 46 -10.86 -7.47 -4.45
C ASP A 46 -12.38 -7.22 -4.44
N TYR A 47 -13.14 -8.13 -3.81
CA TYR A 47 -14.61 -8.04 -3.74
C TYR A 47 -15.10 -6.74 -3.10
N ARG A 48 -14.34 -6.17 -2.15
CA ARG A 48 -14.67 -4.88 -1.51
C ARG A 48 -14.53 -3.71 -2.48
N VAL A 49 -13.55 -3.78 -3.41
CA VAL A 49 -13.41 -2.77 -4.47
C VAL A 49 -14.55 -2.89 -5.46
N ALA A 50 -14.95 -4.11 -5.84
CA ALA A 50 -16.12 -4.35 -6.66
C ALA A 50 -17.37 -3.77 -6.02
N ALA A 51 -17.66 -4.08 -4.77
CA ALA A 51 -18.80 -3.55 -4.01
C ALA A 51 -18.82 -2.01 -3.94
N ILE A 52 -17.63 -1.37 -3.78
CA ILE A 52 -17.53 0.09 -3.80
C ILE A 52 -17.88 0.64 -5.19
N LEU A 53 -17.38 0.01 -6.26
CA LEU A 53 -17.70 0.43 -7.62
C LEU A 53 -19.20 0.29 -7.89
N ASP A 54 -19.82 -0.81 -7.49
CA ASP A 54 -21.25 -1.04 -7.64
C ASP A 54 -22.07 0.03 -6.88
N LYS A 55 -21.67 0.35 -5.63
CA LYS A 55 -22.31 1.42 -4.85
C LYS A 55 -22.32 2.77 -5.56
N TYR A 56 -21.30 3.07 -6.35
CA TYR A 56 -21.15 4.34 -7.07
C TYR A 56 -21.39 4.22 -8.58
N ASN A 57 -22.21 3.27 -9.01
CA ASN A 57 -22.56 3.06 -10.42
C ASN A 57 -21.34 2.95 -11.34
N GLY A 58 -20.34 2.22 -10.88
CA GLY A 58 -19.13 1.90 -11.66
C GLY A 58 -18.07 3.00 -11.74
N THR A 59 -18.27 4.15 -11.08
CA THR A 59 -17.30 5.26 -11.12
C THR A 59 -17.14 5.87 -9.73
N LEU A 60 -15.91 5.94 -9.23
CA LEU A 60 -15.64 6.51 -7.91
C LEU A 60 -15.97 8.00 -7.85
N PRO A 61 -16.44 8.52 -6.70
CA PRO A 61 -16.73 9.95 -6.53
C PRO A 61 -15.45 10.78 -6.66
N LYS A 62 -15.57 11.97 -7.26
CA LYS A 62 -14.46 12.92 -7.36
C LYS A 62 -14.26 13.62 -6.01
N VAL A 63 -13.11 13.38 -5.40
CA VAL A 63 -12.71 14.01 -4.13
C VAL A 63 -11.32 14.61 -4.28
N TYR A 64 -11.10 15.80 -3.74
CA TYR A 64 -9.79 16.45 -3.71
C TYR A 64 -8.84 15.71 -2.77
N ASP A 65 -7.56 15.64 -3.14
CA ASP A 65 -6.54 14.88 -2.38
C ASP A 65 -6.39 15.37 -0.94
N GLN A 66 -6.48 16.69 -0.73
CA GLN A 66 -6.45 17.26 0.62
C GLN A 66 -7.58 16.70 1.48
N LYS A 67 -8.81 16.71 0.95
CA LYS A 67 -9.98 16.20 1.67
C LYS A 67 -9.87 14.70 1.98
N ILE A 68 -9.27 13.92 1.06
CA ILE A 68 -8.99 12.51 1.32
C ILE A 68 -7.99 12.35 2.47
N ASN A 69 -6.92 13.16 2.50
CA ASN A 69 -5.95 13.11 3.60
C ASN A 69 -6.57 13.51 4.94
N ASP A 70 -7.44 14.52 4.96
CA ASP A 70 -8.11 14.96 6.17
C ASP A 70 -9.01 13.83 6.72
N HIS A 71 -9.85 13.23 5.86
CA HIS A 71 -10.68 12.09 6.27
C HIS A 71 -9.88 10.86 6.72
N ILE A 72 -8.71 10.59 6.13
CA ILE A 72 -7.84 9.49 6.58
C ILE A 72 -7.38 9.73 8.02
N LYS A 73 -7.04 10.97 8.37
CA LYS A 73 -6.65 11.35 9.75
C LYS A 73 -7.81 11.24 10.70
N GLU A 74 -8.99 11.75 10.32
CA GLU A 74 -10.22 11.62 11.11
C GLU A 74 -10.56 10.15 11.40
N ILE A 75 -10.41 9.27 10.41
CA ILE A 75 -10.60 7.83 10.60
C ILE A 75 -9.56 7.27 11.59
N GLY A 76 -8.29 7.66 11.48
CA GLY A 76 -7.24 7.26 12.41
C GLY A 76 -7.54 7.70 13.84
N GLU A 77 -8.03 8.93 14.02
CA GLU A 77 -8.44 9.46 15.32
C GLU A 77 -9.65 8.71 15.90
N ALA A 78 -10.67 8.44 15.08
CA ALA A 78 -11.84 7.67 15.48
C ALA A 78 -11.51 6.20 15.85
N LEU A 79 -10.42 5.65 15.30
CA LEU A 79 -9.90 4.33 15.65
C LEU A 79 -8.97 4.35 16.89
N GLY A 80 -8.76 5.50 17.51
CA GLY A 80 -7.91 5.66 18.67
C GLY A 80 -6.41 5.66 18.40
N TRP A 81 -5.99 5.87 17.13
CA TRP A 81 -4.56 5.93 16.75
C TRP A 81 -3.97 7.30 17.08
N THR A 82 -4.00 7.66 18.35
CA THR A 82 -3.62 8.99 18.84
C THR A 82 -2.29 9.01 19.61
N GLU A 83 -1.60 7.88 19.68
CA GLU A 83 -0.29 7.77 20.30
C GLU A 83 0.69 8.76 19.70
N ILE A 84 1.58 9.29 20.55
CA ILE A 84 2.63 10.21 20.11
C ILE A 84 3.81 9.41 19.55
N VAL A 85 4.16 9.74 18.33
CA VAL A 85 5.33 9.19 17.62
C VAL A 85 6.41 10.26 17.55
N GLU A 86 7.62 9.90 17.95
CA GLU A 86 8.79 10.74 17.77
C GLU A 86 9.40 10.47 16.40
N LEU A 87 9.68 11.54 15.68
CA LEU A 87 10.24 11.50 14.33
C LEU A 87 11.47 12.37 14.27
N ASP A 88 12.59 11.82 13.84
CA ASP A 88 13.76 12.61 13.53
C ASP A 88 13.54 13.30 12.19
N GLU A 89 13.44 14.62 12.23
CA GLU A 89 13.27 15.46 11.06
C GLU A 89 14.54 16.31 10.87
N GLN A 90 14.99 16.42 9.62
CA GLN A 90 16.13 17.26 9.25
C GLN A 90 15.62 18.52 8.54
N ARG A 91 16.02 19.70 9.03
CA ARG A 91 15.78 20.99 8.37
C ARG A 91 17.13 21.66 8.11
N GLY A 92 17.60 21.62 6.88
CA GLY A 92 18.95 22.05 6.55
C GLY A 92 20.01 21.21 7.25
N ALA A 93 20.91 21.85 8.02
CA ALA A 93 21.94 21.19 8.81
C ALA A 93 21.50 20.80 10.24
N MET A 94 20.29 21.15 10.65
CA MET A 94 19.80 20.86 12.00
C MET A 94 18.91 19.63 12.00
N GLU A 95 19.19 18.72 12.93
CA GLU A 95 18.34 17.58 13.29
C GLU A 95 17.49 17.96 14.49
N TYR A 96 16.22 17.63 14.47
CA TYR A 96 15.30 17.82 15.59
C TYR A 96 14.28 16.69 15.65
N THR A 97 13.88 16.33 16.85
CA THR A 97 12.84 15.33 17.06
C THR A 97 11.47 16.02 17.12
N ALA A 98 10.62 15.72 16.14
CA ALA A 98 9.24 16.18 16.11
C ALA A 98 8.32 15.15 16.77
N LYS A 99 7.43 15.60 17.65
CA LYS A 99 6.38 14.77 18.26
C LYS A 99 5.07 14.98 17.52
N LYS A 100 4.49 13.90 16.97
CA LYS A 100 3.22 13.97 16.22
C LYS A 100 2.32 12.81 16.63
N ARG A 101 0.99 13.01 16.61
CA ARG A 101 0.05 11.90 16.77
C ARG A 101 0.15 10.97 15.57
N PHE A 102 0.01 9.67 15.78
CA PHE A 102 0.11 8.69 14.69
C PHE A 102 -0.93 8.95 13.59
N CYS A 103 -2.17 9.29 13.96
CA CYS A 103 -3.21 9.63 12.98
C CYS A 103 -2.82 10.81 12.07
N ASP A 104 -2.08 11.81 12.57
CA ASP A 104 -1.64 12.97 11.79
C ASP A 104 -0.58 12.62 10.72
N LEU A 105 0.09 11.47 10.86
CA LEU A 105 1.06 10.96 9.91
C LEU A 105 0.43 10.21 8.73
N LEU A 106 -0.86 9.87 8.84
CA LEU A 106 -1.57 9.15 7.80
C LEU A 106 -1.81 10.04 6.57
N LYS A 107 -1.50 9.49 5.40
CA LYS A 107 -1.67 10.15 4.11
C LYS A 107 -2.11 9.13 3.06
N THR A 108 -2.59 9.60 1.93
CA THR A 108 -2.95 8.72 0.79
C THR A 108 -1.84 7.75 0.39
N HIS A 109 -0.58 8.16 0.53
CA HIS A 109 0.57 7.29 0.22
C HIS A 109 0.74 6.14 1.24
N THR A 110 0.25 6.31 2.46
CA THR A 110 0.24 5.25 3.50
C THR A 110 -0.51 4.02 3.02
N CYS A 111 -1.61 4.20 2.28
CA CYS A 111 -2.38 3.10 1.69
C CYS A 111 -1.53 2.17 0.81
N ARG A 112 -0.71 2.75 -0.07
CA ARG A 112 0.17 2.00 -0.97
C ARG A 112 1.27 1.26 -0.21
N ARG A 113 1.87 1.91 0.79
CA ARG A 113 2.90 1.31 1.65
C ARG A 113 2.31 0.17 2.48
N SER A 114 1.10 0.35 3.01
CA SER A 114 0.39 -0.68 3.78
C SER A 114 0.17 -1.94 2.93
N LEU A 115 -0.35 -1.81 1.68
CA LEU A 115 -0.52 -2.97 0.82
C LEU A 115 0.83 -3.68 0.56
N ALA A 116 1.85 -2.92 0.15
CA ALA A 116 3.16 -3.50 -0.15
C ALA A 116 3.77 -4.24 1.05
N THR A 117 3.70 -3.64 2.24
CA THR A 117 4.20 -4.24 3.48
C THR A 117 3.41 -5.49 3.86
N ASN A 118 2.08 -5.44 3.76
CA ASN A 118 1.23 -6.59 4.10
C ASN A 118 1.43 -7.76 3.12
N MET A 119 1.58 -7.48 1.82
CA MET A 119 1.92 -8.51 0.83
C MET A 119 3.28 -9.13 1.14
N TYR A 120 4.28 -8.33 1.48
CA TYR A 120 5.61 -8.82 1.83
C TYR A 120 5.57 -9.68 3.10
N LYS A 121 4.86 -9.24 4.14
CA LYS A 121 4.62 -10.01 5.38
C LYS A 121 3.87 -11.32 5.13
N ALA A 122 3.02 -11.36 4.13
CA ALA A 122 2.32 -12.57 3.69
C ALA A 122 3.20 -13.51 2.83
N GLY A 123 4.48 -13.17 2.57
CA GLY A 123 5.42 -13.98 1.81
C GLY A 123 5.40 -13.75 0.29
N ALA A 124 4.75 -12.68 -0.18
CA ALA A 124 4.81 -12.34 -1.61
C ALA A 124 6.22 -11.89 -2.02
N SER A 125 6.68 -12.34 -3.18
CA SER A 125 7.96 -11.91 -3.72
C SER A 125 7.97 -10.41 -4.04
N LEU A 126 9.16 -9.79 -4.01
CA LEU A 126 9.32 -8.38 -4.40
C LEU A 126 8.80 -8.15 -5.83
N SER A 127 9.07 -9.08 -6.75
CA SER A 127 8.59 -9.01 -8.14
C SER A 127 7.06 -9.01 -8.23
N SER A 128 6.37 -9.84 -7.45
CA SER A 128 4.90 -9.87 -7.39
C SER A 128 4.33 -8.57 -6.84
N ILE A 129 4.94 -8.01 -5.80
CA ILE A 129 4.53 -6.73 -5.24
C ILE A 129 4.75 -5.59 -6.25
N MET A 130 5.89 -5.61 -6.96
CA MET A 130 6.20 -4.62 -8.00
C MET A 130 5.21 -4.70 -9.16
N ALA A 131 4.83 -5.90 -9.59
CA ALA A 131 3.87 -6.11 -10.68
C ALA A 131 2.50 -5.46 -10.37
N ILE A 132 2.05 -5.52 -9.12
CA ILE A 132 0.78 -4.91 -8.67
C ILE A 132 0.94 -3.41 -8.43
N THR A 133 1.97 -3.04 -7.68
CA THR A 133 2.15 -1.64 -7.27
C THR A 133 2.75 -0.77 -8.37
N GLY A 134 3.49 -1.34 -9.33
CA GLY A 134 4.17 -0.60 -10.40
C GLY A 134 5.38 0.20 -9.89
N HIS A 135 6.16 -0.36 -8.97
CA HIS A 135 7.48 0.18 -8.64
C HIS A 135 8.47 -0.16 -9.75
N ASN A 136 9.31 0.81 -10.13
CA ASN A 136 10.27 0.63 -11.23
C ASN A 136 11.56 -0.10 -10.80
N SER A 137 11.83 -0.17 -9.50
CA SER A 137 13.00 -0.88 -8.96
C SER A 137 12.71 -1.48 -7.59
N GLU A 138 13.42 -2.56 -7.26
CA GLU A 138 13.37 -3.17 -5.94
C GLU A 138 13.81 -2.18 -4.85
N GLN A 139 14.78 -1.33 -5.13
CA GLN A 139 15.26 -0.34 -4.17
C GLN A 139 14.14 0.63 -3.77
N GLN A 140 13.34 1.12 -4.74
CA GLN A 140 12.18 1.97 -4.45
C GLN A 140 11.11 1.22 -3.63
N LEU A 141 10.89 -0.06 -3.93
CA LEU A 141 9.97 -0.88 -3.16
C LEU A 141 10.49 -1.08 -1.73
N LYS A 142 11.75 -1.49 -1.56
CA LYS A 142 12.39 -1.69 -0.24
C LYS A 142 12.30 -0.45 0.64
N THR A 143 12.54 0.74 0.08
CA THR A 143 12.36 2.03 0.78
C THR A 143 10.88 2.26 1.20
N SER A 144 9.93 1.72 0.44
CA SER A 144 8.50 1.83 0.75
C SER A 144 8.04 0.84 1.82
N LEU A 145 8.74 -0.29 1.99
CA LEU A 145 8.44 -1.27 3.04
C LEU A 145 8.87 -0.69 4.39
N LYS A 146 7.95 -0.66 5.34
CA LYS A 146 8.23 -0.24 6.73
C LYS A 146 8.31 -1.46 7.61
N LEU A 147 9.49 -2.09 7.56
CA LEU A 147 9.84 -3.26 8.36
C LEU A 147 11.05 -2.88 9.22
N ASP A 148 10.98 -3.21 10.50
CA ASP A 148 12.15 -3.19 11.36
C ASP A 148 13.05 -4.40 11.11
N GLU A 149 14.25 -4.40 11.68
CA GLU A 149 15.23 -5.47 11.48
C GLU A 149 14.75 -6.81 12.08
N SER A 150 13.96 -6.78 13.16
CA SER A 150 13.40 -7.98 13.78
C SER A 150 12.35 -8.62 12.87
N GLU A 151 11.47 -7.80 12.28
CA GLU A 151 10.47 -8.26 11.30
C GLU A 151 11.11 -8.86 10.06
N LYS A 152 12.20 -8.26 9.54
CA LYS A 152 12.96 -8.82 8.42
C LYS A 152 13.55 -10.18 8.76
N SER A 153 14.13 -10.31 9.96
CA SER A 153 14.70 -11.58 10.44
C SER A 153 13.64 -12.66 10.62
N MET A 154 12.46 -12.30 11.15
CA MET A 154 11.33 -13.22 11.29
C MET A 154 10.81 -13.71 9.94
N LEU A 155 10.80 -12.85 8.91
CA LEU A 155 10.39 -13.22 7.57
C LEU A 155 11.42 -14.14 6.91
N ALA A 156 12.71 -13.84 7.05
CA ALA A 156 13.78 -14.70 6.56
C ALA A 156 13.74 -16.09 7.20
N ALA A 157 13.41 -16.18 8.49
CA ALA A 157 13.27 -17.47 9.19
C ALA A 157 12.12 -18.36 8.64
N LYS A 158 11.13 -17.76 7.97
CA LYS A 158 10.02 -18.48 7.31
C LYS A 158 10.39 -19.01 5.92
N GLU A 159 11.51 -18.57 5.34
CA GLU A 159 11.95 -19.06 4.04
C GLU A 159 12.32 -20.56 4.10
N ASN A 160 12.12 -21.25 2.98
CA ASN A 160 12.33 -22.71 2.88
C ASN A 160 13.71 -23.19 3.32
N TYR A 161 14.72 -22.32 3.29
CA TYR A 161 16.06 -22.64 3.76
C TYR A 161 16.08 -23.00 5.24
N PHE A 162 15.43 -22.18 6.09
CA PHE A 162 15.41 -22.39 7.54
C PHE A 162 14.37 -23.43 7.97
N THR A 163 13.28 -23.62 7.22
CA THR A 163 12.26 -24.64 7.53
C THR A 163 12.77 -26.06 7.31
N LYS A 164 13.78 -26.24 6.47
CA LYS A 164 14.47 -27.54 6.27
C LYS A 164 15.55 -27.82 7.32
N LEU A 165 16.05 -26.82 7.99
CA LEU A 165 16.97 -26.96 9.11
C LEU A 165 16.13 -27.14 10.39
N ARG A 166 16.27 -28.28 11.08
CA ARG A 166 15.69 -28.44 12.43
C ARG A 166 16.39 -27.42 13.32
N ILE A 167 15.70 -26.32 13.64
CA ILE A 167 16.17 -25.36 14.63
C ILE A 167 16.26 -26.14 15.94
N ALA A 168 17.46 -26.20 16.54
CA ALA A 168 17.67 -26.80 17.85
C ALA A 168 16.73 -26.11 18.86
N LYS A 169 16.00 -26.93 19.63
CA LYS A 169 15.13 -26.46 20.70
C LYS A 169 15.99 -26.01 21.89
#